data_62ba1bf741133adabd928bc0ef7ea3d3
#
_entry.id   62ba1bf741133adabd928bc0ef7ea3d3
#
_cell.length_a   1.000
_cell.length_b   1.000
_cell.length_c   1.000
_cell.angle_alpha   90.00
_cell.angle_beta   90.00
_cell.angle_gamma   90.00
#
_symmetry.space_group_name_H-M   'P 1'
#
loop_
_entity.id
_entity.type
_entity.pdbx_description
1 polymer ?
#
loop_
_entity_poly.entity_id
_entity_poly.type
_entity_poly.pdbx_seq_one_letter_code
_entity_poly.pdbx_strand_id
1 'polypeptide(L)'
;MILLTIDIGNTNITLGVFEDESILETFRLPSDKELPQEEYEILLHTLFKKYKITACIIASVVDELTRTLKHAADNVFHLNSIVLTNKLNLGINLKLKNPREAGADRIANACGAYMLYSKPAIIVDIGTATTFDILDKNGDFLGGVIMPGPNLQFRALNKSTSKLPKIDANTVDKAIGNNTACLLYTSPSPRDA
;
A
#
# COMPACT_ATOMS: atom_id res chain seq x y z
N MET A 1 6.87 -2.89 22.66
CA MET A 1 7.35 -1.77 21.80
C MET A 1 6.17 -1.20 21.04
N ILE A 2 6.04 0.13 20.98
CA ILE A 2 4.96 0.74 20.16
C ILE A 2 5.58 1.25 18.85
N LEU A 3 5.20 0.62 17.75
CA LEU A 3 5.70 0.91 16.41
C LEU A 3 4.63 1.64 15.60
N LEU A 4 5.00 2.77 15.00
CA LEU A 4 4.21 3.43 13.96
C LEU A 4 4.69 2.94 12.58
N THR A 5 3.77 2.48 11.76
CA THR A 5 4.03 2.19 10.34
C THR A 5 3.33 3.22 9.48
N ILE A 6 4.00 3.71 8.45
CA ILE A 6 3.46 4.69 7.49
C ILE A 6 3.67 4.11 6.09
N ASP A 7 2.57 3.79 5.41
CA ASP A 7 2.58 3.39 4.01
C ASP A 7 2.07 4.54 3.14
N ILE A 8 2.93 5.08 2.27
CA ILE A 8 2.66 6.25 1.45
C ILE A 8 2.48 5.82 0.00
N GLY A 9 1.22 5.62 -0.39
CA GLY A 9 0.82 5.40 -1.78
C GLY A 9 0.52 6.69 -2.53
N ASN A 10 0.30 6.59 -3.84
CA ASN A 10 -0.03 7.76 -4.69
C ASN A 10 -1.40 8.38 -4.37
N THR A 11 -2.32 7.63 -3.79
CA THR A 11 -3.69 8.10 -3.51
C THR A 11 -3.95 8.27 -2.03
N ASN A 12 -3.39 7.38 -1.21
CA ASN A 12 -3.64 7.35 0.22
C ASN A 12 -2.36 7.06 0.99
N ILE A 13 -2.32 7.58 2.22
CA ILE A 13 -1.37 7.25 3.26
C ILE A 13 -2.08 6.38 4.28
N THR A 14 -1.56 5.20 4.54
CA THR A 14 -2.07 4.31 5.59
C THR A 14 -1.13 4.33 6.79
N LEU A 15 -1.68 4.57 7.96
CA LEU A 15 -0.93 4.64 9.22
C LEU A 15 -1.40 3.50 10.11
N GLY A 16 -0.46 2.77 10.69
CA GLY A 16 -0.76 1.67 11.61
C GLY A 16 0.05 1.78 12.90
N VAL A 17 -0.59 1.56 14.04
CA VAL A 17 0.09 1.44 15.33
C VAL A 17 0.09 -0.01 15.75
N PHE A 18 1.26 -0.51 16.06
CA PHE A 18 1.48 -1.85 16.54
C PHE A 18 2.02 -1.85 17.96
N GLU A 19 1.52 -2.75 18.79
CA GLU A 19 2.16 -3.18 20.01
C GLU A 19 2.69 -4.59 19.79
N ASP A 20 4.00 -4.70 19.70
CA ASP A 20 4.71 -5.93 19.27
C ASP A 20 4.15 -6.44 17.92
N GLU A 21 3.43 -7.57 17.90
CA GLU A 21 2.84 -8.14 16.67
C GLU A 21 1.35 -7.79 16.48
N SER A 22 0.75 -7.05 17.41
CA SER A 22 -0.67 -6.74 17.39
C SER A 22 -0.94 -5.35 16.83
N ILE A 23 -1.85 -5.25 15.87
CA ILE A 23 -2.35 -3.96 15.38
C ILE A 23 -3.33 -3.39 16.40
N LEU A 24 -3.00 -2.21 16.95
CA LEU A 24 -3.87 -1.49 17.87
C LEU A 24 -4.88 -0.60 17.14
N GLU A 25 -4.42 0.11 16.11
CA GLU A 25 -5.27 1.05 15.38
C GLU A 25 -4.69 1.32 13.98
N THR A 26 -5.56 1.64 13.03
CA THR A 26 -5.19 2.05 11.69
C THR A 26 -5.94 3.30 11.27
N PHE A 27 -5.26 4.18 10.52
CA PHE A 27 -5.83 5.39 9.93
C PHE A 27 -5.50 5.45 8.46
N ARG A 28 -6.34 6.11 7.70
CA ARG A 28 -6.13 6.35 6.27
C ARG A 28 -6.37 7.82 5.96
N LEU A 29 -5.39 8.44 5.34
CA LEU A 29 -5.41 9.82 4.91
C LEU A 29 -5.24 9.90 3.39
N PRO A 30 -5.76 10.93 2.72
CA PRO A 30 -5.40 11.18 1.33
C PRO A 30 -3.91 11.54 1.22
N SER A 31 -3.26 11.15 0.12
CA SER A 31 -1.91 11.60 -0.21
C SER A 31 -1.98 13.01 -0.80
N ASP A 32 -1.81 14.00 0.04
CA ASP A 32 -1.81 15.41 -0.35
C ASP A 32 -0.37 15.94 -0.36
N LYS A 33 0.16 16.23 -1.56
CA LYS A 33 1.52 16.74 -1.75
C LYS A 33 1.65 18.22 -1.42
N GLU A 34 0.55 18.94 -1.40
CA GLU A 34 0.51 20.38 -1.11
C GLU A 34 0.38 20.66 0.39
N LEU A 35 0.04 19.64 1.19
CA LEU A 35 -0.09 19.80 2.64
C LEU A 35 1.30 20.01 3.26
N PRO A 36 1.52 21.13 3.99
CA PRO A 36 2.82 21.43 4.59
C PRO A 36 3.15 20.47 5.74
N GLN A 37 4.44 20.40 6.08
CA GLN A 37 4.95 19.51 7.13
C GLN A 37 4.26 19.73 8.47
N GLU A 38 4.03 20.98 8.83
CA GLU A 38 3.40 21.38 10.11
C GLU A 38 1.98 20.82 10.25
N GLU A 39 1.23 20.74 9.16
CA GLU A 39 -0.11 20.15 9.15
C GLU A 39 -0.02 18.63 9.38
N TYR A 40 0.95 17.94 8.77
CA TYR A 40 1.20 16.52 9.06
C TYR A 40 1.65 16.31 10.52
N GLU A 41 2.43 17.22 11.11
CA GLU A 41 2.79 17.15 12.54
C GLU A 41 1.56 17.25 13.44
N ILE A 42 0.65 18.18 13.15
CA ILE A 42 -0.61 18.34 13.88
C ILE A 42 -1.47 17.08 13.74
N LEU A 43 -1.58 16.53 12.54
CA LEU A 43 -2.33 15.30 12.27
C LEU A 43 -1.73 14.12 13.06
N LEU A 44 -0.42 13.88 12.95
CA LEU A 44 0.26 12.80 13.66
C LEU A 44 0.14 12.94 15.17
N HIS A 45 0.35 14.14 15.71
CA HIS A 45 0.17 14.38 17.14
C HIS A 45 -1.27 14.09 17.57
N THR A 46 -2.25 14.56 16.81
CA THR A 46 -3.67 14.41 17.16
C THR A 46 -4.11 12.94 17.14
N LEU A 47 -3.72 12.20 16.10
CA LEU A 47 -4.08 10.80 15.93
C LEU A 47 -3.41 9.90 16.97
N PHE A 48 -2.15 10.19 17.32
CA PHE A 48 -1.33 9.26 18.08
C PHE A 48 -0.95 9.72 19.50
N LYS A 49 -1.47 10.87 19.99
CA LYS A 49 -1.17 11.42 21.34
C LYS A 49 -1.41 10.44 22.49
N LYS A 50 -2.27 9.45 22.31
CA LYS A 50 -2.54 8.41 23.33
C LYS A 50 -1.51 7.30 23.36
N TYR A 51 -0.61 7.22 22.35
CA TYR A 51 0.41 6.20 22.25
C TYR A 51 1.80 6.76 22.50
N LYS A 52 2.63 6.02 23.22
CA LYS A 52 4.05 6.33 23.35
C LYS A 52 4.82 5.65 22.21
N ILE A 53 4.77 6.25 21.01
CA ILE A 53 5.50 5.74 19.85
C ILE A 53 7.00 5.67 20.15
N THR A 54 7.62 4.52 19.95
CA THR A 54 9.04 4.28 20.26
C THR A 54 9.87 3.98 19.01
N ALA A 55 9.21 3.69 17.89
CA ALA A 55 9.86 3.46 16.59
C ALA A 55 8.87 3.82 15.46
N CYS A 56 9.42 4.17 14.29
CA CYS A 56 8.63 4.41 13.09
C CYS A 56 9.34 3.83 11.87
N ILE A 57 8.56 3.18 11.00
CA ILE A 57 9.02 2.73 9.68
C ILE A 57 8.07 3.26 8.60
N ILE A 58 8.66 3.70 7.49
CA ILE A 58 7.95 4.32 6.36
C ILE A 58 8.23 3.51 5.11
N ALA A 59 7.18 2.95 4.50
CA ALA A 59 7.19 2.45 3.13
C ALA A 59 6.58 3.53 2.22
N SER A 60 7.21 3.84 1.09
CA SER A 60 6.70 4.91 0.23
C SER A 60 7.07 4.69 -1.24
N VAL A 61 6.14 5.10 -2.10
CA VAL A 61 6.32 5.25 -3.54
C VAL A 61 6.18 6.71 -4.00
N VAL A 62 6.20 7.67 -3.05
CA VAL A 62 6.05 9.11 -3.28
C VAL A 62 7.17 9.88 -2.58
N ASP A 63 8.26 10.15 -3.27
CA ASP A 63 9.50 10.72 -2.69
C ASP A 63 9.29 12.05 -1.94
N GLU A 64 8.43 12.92 -2.47
CA GLU A 64 8.14 14.23 -1.87
C GLU A 64 7.49 14.06 -0.49
N LEU A 65 6.44 13.23 -0.41
CA LEU A 65 5.75 12.93 0.85
C LEU A 65 6.61 12.12 1.82
N THR A 66 7.52 11.30 1.31
CA THR A 66 8.44 10.52 2.16
C THR A 66 9.26 11.43 3.06
N ARG A 67 9.83 12.50 2.48
CA ARG A 67 10.64 13.46 3.25
C ARG A 67 9.79 14.23 4.25
N THR A 68 8.66 14.75 3.80
CA THR A 68 7.73 15.52 4.64
C THR A 68 7.25 14.70 5.84
N LEU A 69 6.73 13.49 5.60
CA LEU A 69 6.22 12.63 6.67
C LEU A 69 7.32 12.06 7.58
N LYS A 70 8.51 11.80 7.04
CA LYS A 70 9.65 11.41 7.87
C LYS A 70 10.00 12.51 8.86
N HIS A 71 10.17 13.75 8.38
CA HIS A 71 10.48 14.88 9.25
C HIS A 71 9.37 15.14 10.26
N ALA A 72 8.11 15.11 9.82
CA ALA A 72 6.97 15.28 10.72
C ALA A 72 6.94 14.22 11.83
N ALA A 73 7.11 12.94 11.48
CA ALA A 73 7.14 11.86 12.46
C ALA A 73 8.33 11.98 13.43
N ASP A 74 9.52 12.29 12.90
CA ASP A 74 10.73 12.46 13.70
C ASP A 74 10.59 13.61 14.72
N ASN A 75 9.98 14.74 14.29
CA ASN A 75 9.74 15.88 15.15
C ASN A 75 8.70 15.58 16.25
N VAL A 76 7.55 14.99 15.87
CA VAL A 76 6.44 14.73 16.79
C VAL A 76 6.80 13.69 17.85
N PHE A 77 7.50 12.63 17.44
CA PHE A 77 7.77 11.50 18.34
C PHE A 77 9.21 11.46 18.86
N HIS A 78 10.05 12.45 18.49
CA HIS A 78 11.46 12.56 18.90
C HIS A 78 12.27 11.29 18.60
N LEU A 79 12.16 10.78 17.39
CA LEU A 79 12.82 9.57 16.94
C LEU A 79 13.47 9.76 15.57
N ASN A 80 14.09 8.73 15.03
CA ASN A 80 14.63 8.72 13.68
C ASN A 80 13.96 7.59 12.90
N SER A 81 12.92 7.95 12.12
CA SER A 81 12.15 7.01 11.31
C SER A 81 13.00 6.32 10.27
N ILE A 82 12.80 5.03 10.11
CA ILE A 82 13.45 4.20 9.08
C ILE A 82 12.61 4.27 7.81
N VAL A 83 13.22 4.64 6.69
CA VAL A 83 12.58 4.53 5.36
C VAL A 83 12.94 3.17 4.76
N LEU A 84 11.92 2.41 4.41
CA LEU A 84 12.07 1.10 3.78
C LEU A 84 12.71 1.24 2.39
N THR A 85 13.85 0.60 2.21
CA THR A 85 14.57 0.55 0.94
C THR A 85 15.14 -0.85 0.71
N ASN A 86 15.49 -1.16 -0.52
CA ASN A 86 16.18 -2.39 -0.91
C ASN A 86 17.59 -2.56 -0.31
N LYS A 87 18.09 -1.55 0.41
CA LYS A 87 19.41 -1.59 1.09
C LYS A 87 19.33 -2.10 2.53
N LEU A 88 18.14 -2.16 3.11
CA LEU A 88 17.94 -2.69 4.44
C LEU A 88 18.10 -4.21 4.44
N ASN A 89 18.39 -4.77 5.62
CA ASN A 89 18.30 -6.21 5.80
C ASN A 89 16.81 -6.61 5.86
N LEU A 90 16.30 -7.09 4.74
CA LEU A 90 14.87 -7.38 4.54
C LEU A 90 14.46 -8.78 5.03
N GLY A 91 15.43 -9.65 5.35
CA GLY A 91 15.22 -11.07 5.63
C GLY A 91 14.84 -11.90 4.40
N ILE A 92 14.68 -11.28 3.24
CA ILE A 92 14.41 -11.93 1.93
C ILE A 92 15.43 -11.45 0.91
N ASN A 93 15.67 -12.24 -0.15
CA ASN A 93 16.48 -11.82 -1.28
C ASN A 93 15.61 -11.27 -2.41
N LEU A 94 15.99 -10.14 -2.99
CA LEU A 94 15.34 -9.57 -4.15
C LEU A 94 16.03 -10.10 -5.44
N LYS A 95 15.45 -11.10 -6.08
CA LYS A 95 15.95 -11.73 -7.32
C LYS A 95 15.49 -10.97 -8.57
N LEU A 96 15.56 -9.65 -8.53
CA LEU A 96 15.18 -8.76 -9.61
C LEU A 96 16.41 -8.39 -10.46
N LYS A 97 16.19 -8.11 -11.74
CA LYS A 97 17.24 -7.56 -12.61
C LYS A 97 17.79 -6.25 -12.08
N ASN A 98 16.91 -5.41 -11.56
CA ASN A 98 17.26 -4.16 -10.90
C ASN A 98 16.47 -4.00 -9.57
N PRO A 99 17.03 -4.44 -8.43
CA PRO A 99 16.35 -4.35 -7.14
C PRO A 99 15.99 -2.91 -6.69
N ARG A 100 16.62 -1.88 -7.28
CA ARG A 100 16.34 -0.48 -6.95
C ARG A 100 15.00 0.01 -7.50
N GLU A 101 14.44 -0.70 -8.48
CA GLU A 101 13.15 -0.36 -9.10
C GLU A 101 11.96 -0.99 -8.36
N ALA A 102 12.22 -1.85 -7.38
CA ALA A 102 11.14 -2.42 -6.58
C ALA A 102 10.52 -1.34 -5.68
N GLY A 103 9.21 -1.14 -5.82
CA GLY A 103 8.45 -0.27 -4.93
C GLY A 103 8.54 -0.74 -3.48
N ALA A 104 8.60 0.21 -2.55
CA ALA A 104 8.71 -0.09 -1.13
C ALA A 104 7.46 -0.84 -0.61
N ASP A 105 6.28 -0.55 -1.14
CA ASP A 105 5.02 -1.25 -0.90
C ASP A 105 5.14 -2.76 -1.23
N ARG A 106 5.65 -3.09 -2.41
CA ARG A 106 5.85 -4.48 -2.85
C ARG A 106 6.90 -5.21 -2.00
N ILE A 107 7.98 -4.51 -1.63
CA ILE A 107 9.00 -5.06 -0.71
C ILE A 107 8.37 -5.33 0.66
N ALA A 108 7.59 -4.39 1.21
CA ALA A 108 6.91 -4.56 2.50
C ALA A 108 5.96 -5.76 2.47
N ASN A 109 5.14 -5.88 1.42
CA ASN A 109 4.22 -6.99 1.21
C ASN A 109 4.98 -8.33 1.12
N ALA A 110 6.09 -8.38 0.40
CA ALA A 110 6.92 -9.58 0.28
C ALA A 110 7.56 -10.00 1.62
N CYS A 111 8.08 -9.04 2.39
CA CYS A 111 8.62 -9.30 3.74
C CYS A 111 7.52 -9.81 4.67
N GLY A 112 6.35 -9.18 4.68
CA GLY A 112 5.20 -9.59 5.48
C GLY A 112 4.73 -11.01 5.10
N ALA A 113 4.59 -11.30 3.82
CA ALA A 113 4.20 -12.63 3.36
C ALA A 113 5.25 -13.70 3.71
N TYR A 114 6.55 -13.36 3.60
CA TYR A 114 7.62 -14.27 4.00
C TYR A 114 7.55 -14.66 5.48
N MET A 115 7.22 -13.71 6.35
CA MET A 115 7.16 -13.93 7.80
C MET A 115 5.89 -14.65 8.25
N LEU A 116 4.75 -14.35 7.60
CA LEU A 116 3.43 -14.74 8.09
C LEU A 116 2.85 -15.98 7.41
N TYR A 117 3.30 -16.32 6.20
CA TYR A 117 2.69 -17.39 5.39
C TYR A 117 3.69 -18.43 4.90
N SER A 118 3.15 -19.56 4.43
CA SER A 118 3.94 -20.62 3.81
C SER A 118 4.46 -20.20 2.44
N LYS A 119 5.58 -20.77 2.02
CA LYS A 119 6.20 -20.56 0.70
C LYS A 119 6.08 -21.84 -0.15
N PRO A 120 5.99 -21.75 -1.48
CA PRO A 120 5.92 -20.51 -2.27
C PRO A 120 4.60 -19.77 -2.09
N ALA A 121 4.57 -18.47 -2.44
CA ALA A 121 3.38 -17.63 -2.30
C ALA A 121 3.24 -16.66 -3.48
N ILE A 122 1.99 -16.33 -3.82
CA ILE A 122 1.63 -15.22 -4.69
C ILE A 122 0.91 -14.20 -3.82
N ILE A 123 1.43 -12.99 -3.78
CA ILE A 123 0.88 -11.87 -3.04
C ILE A 123 0.08 -11.02 -4.02
N VAL A 124 -1.17 -10.76 -3.69
CA VAL A 124 -2.05 -9.91 -4.51
C VAL A 124 -2.38 -8.67 -3.71
N ASP A 125 -1.99 -7.51 -4.24
CA ASP A 125 -2.34 -6.21 -3.68
C ASP A 125 -3.26 -5.47 -4.66
N ILE A 126 -4.45 -5.09 -4.21
CA ILE A 126 -5.49 -4.46 -5.03
C ILE A 126 -5.71 -3.03 -4.54
N GLY A 127 -5.03 -2.10 -5.21
CA GLY A 127 -5.10 -0.67 -4.92
C GLY A 127 -5.33 0.18 -6.17
N THR A 128 -4.60 1.29 -6.28
CA THR A 128 -4.54 2.12 -7.50
C THR A 128 -3.99 1.31 -8.67
N ALA A 129 -2.95 0.51 -8.43
CA ALA A 129 -2.55 -0.61 -9.27
C ALA A 129 -2.97 -1.92 -8.60
N THR A 130 -3.11 -2.98 -9.39
CA THR A 130 -3.16 -4.35 -8.88
C THR A 130 -1.81 -4.99 -9.16
N THR A 131 -1.15 -5.50 -8.11
CA THR A 131 0.13 -6.21 -8.25
C THR A 131 -0.03 -7.67 -7.89
N PHE A 132 0.74 -8.52 -8.56
CA PHE A 132 0.90 -9.94 -8.24
C PHE A 132 2.38 -10.18 -8.04
N ASP A 133 2.80 -10.41 -6.81
CA ASP A 133 4.19 -10.59 -6.43
C ASP A 133 4.46 -12.04 -6.05
N ILE A 134 5.61 -12.57 -6.43
CA ILE A 134 5.93 -13.98 -6.30
C ILE A 134 7.10 -14.18 -5.34
N LEU A 135 6.86 -14.96 -4.29
CA LEU A 135 7.89 -15.57 -3.47
C LEU A 135 8.09 -17.03 -3.90
N ASP A 136 9.32 -17.43 -4.11
CA ASP A 136 9.65 -18.82 -4.40
C ASP A 136 9.65 -19.69 -3.13
N LYS A 137 9.95 -20.98 -3.27
CA LYS A 137 10.04 -21.93 -2.16
C LYS A 137 11.10 -21.58 -1.11
N ASN A 138 12.10 -20.78 -1.46
CA ASN A 138 13.14 -20.32 -0.54
C ASN A 138 12.74 -19.00 0.14
N GLY A 139 11.64 -18.37 -0.31
CA GLY A 139 11.22 -17.05 0.13
C GLY A 139 11.91 -15.91 -0.61
N ASP A 140 12.60 -16.19 -1.73
CA ASP A 140 13.18 -15.16 -2.57
C ASP A 140 12.09 -14.44 -3.38
N PHE A 141 12.14 -13.11 -3.42
CA PHE A 141 11.22 -12.28 -4.21
C PHE A 141 11.66 -12.27 -5.67
N LEU A 142 10.86 -12.90 -6.53
CA LEU A 142 11.17 -13.07 -7.96
C LEU A 142 10.67 -11.91 -8.83
N GLY A 143 9.88 -10.99 -8.28
CA GLY A 143 9.14 -9.98 -9.03
C GLY A 143 7.70 -10.41 -9.24
N GLY A 144 7.06 -9.90 -10.29
CA GLY A 144 5.64 -10.17 -10.52
C GLY A 144 5.06 -9.37 -11.67
N VAL A 145 3.76 -9.07 -11.59
CA VAL A 145 3.00 -8.33 -12.59
C VAL A 145 2.39 -7.09 -11.94
N ILE A 146 2.33 -6.00 -12.69
CA ILE A 146 1.61 -4.77 -12.31
C ILE A 146 0.59 -4.48 -13.39
N MET A 147 -0.66 -4.27 -12.99
CA MET A 147 -1.75 -3.88 -13.88
C MET A 147 -2.57 -2.74 -13.24
N PRO A 148 -3.37 -2.01 -14.03
CA PRO A 148 -4.26 -1.01 -13.45
C PRO A 148 -5.21 -1.62 -12.43
N GLY A 149 -5.41 -0.97 -11.29
CA GLY A 149 -6.43 -1.35 -10.33
C GLY A 149 -7.85 -1.08 -10.84
N PRO A 150 -8.90 -1.64 -10.20
CA PRO A 150 -10.28 -1.59 -10.70
C PRO A 150 -10.76 -0.17 -11.02
N ASN A 151 -10.58 0.77 -10.10
CA ASN A 151 -11.00 2.16 -10.30
C ASN A 151 -10.26 2.84 -11.46
N LEU A 152 -8.98 2.52 -11.66
CA LEU A 152 -8.21 3.07 -12.77
C LEU A 152 -8.67 2.47 -14.10
N GLN A 153 -9.02 1.17 -14.13
CA GLN A 153 -9.58 0.50 -15.32
C GLN A 153 -10.91 1.15 -15.72
N PHE A 154 -11.83 1.38 -14.77
CA PHE A 154 -13.12 2.01 -15.03
C PHE A 154 -12.97 3.44 -15.56
N ARG A 155 -12.09 4.23 -14.93
CA ARG A 155 -11.79 5.59 -15.41
C ARG A 155 -11.19 5.60 -16.81
N ALA A 156 -10.28 4.67 -17.11
CA ALA A 156 -9.67 4.55 -18.43
C ALA A 156 -10.72 4.21 -19.50
N LEU A 157 -11.60 3.25 -19.23
CA LEU A 157 -12.68 2.85 -20.13
C LEU A 157 -13.66 4.01 -20.38
N ASN A 158 -14.09 4.69 -19.33
CA ASN A 158 -14.98 5.87 -19.48
C ASN A 158 -14.32 6.99 -20.30
N LYS A 159 -13.03 7.29 -20.03
CA LYS A 159 -12.29 8.35 -20.73
C LYS A 159 -12.01 8.02 -22.20
N SER A 160 -11.80 6.74 -22.51
CA SER A 160 -11.35 6.30 -23.83
C SER A 160 -12.51 5.84 -24.74
N THR A 161 -13.76 5.87 -24.26
CA THR A 161 -14.93 5.45 -25.02
C THR A 161 -16.06 6.46 -24.90
N SER A 162 -16.89 6.57 -25.94
CA SER A 162 -17.99 7.54 -25.96
C SER A 162 -19.28 7.06 -25.26
N LYS A 163 -19.41 5.77 -24.97
CA LYS A 163 -20.67 5.16 -24.49
C LYS A 163 -20.58 4.50 -23.11
N LEU A 164 -19.36 4.28 -22.58
CA LEU A 164 -19.24 3.65 -21.28
C LEU A 164 -19.41 4.68 -20.15
N PRO A 165 -20.32 4.44 -19.21
CA PRO A 165 -20.60 5.38 -18.13
C PRO A 165 -19.42 5.47 -17.15
N LYS A 166 -19.33 6.58 -16.44
CA LYS A 166 -18.46 6.67 -15.24
C LYS A 166 -19.10 5.83 -14.14
N ILE A 167 -18.34 4.90 -13.63
CA ILE A 167 -18.74 4.04 -12.50
C ILE A 167 -17.63 4.02 -11.46
N ASP A 168 -18.01 3.74 -10.22
CA ASP A 168 -17.08 3.47 -9.13
C ASP A 168 -17.19 1.98 -8.76
N ALA A 169 -16.12 1.39 -8.22
CA ALA A 169 -16.14 -0.01 -7.80
C ALA A 169 -17.14 -0.20 -6.65
N ASN A 170 -18.18 -0.98 -6.93
CA ASN A 170 -19.21 -1.38 -5.97
C ASN A 170 -19.29 -2.90 -5.89
N THR A 171 -19.96 -3.40 -4.87
CA THR A 171 -20.33 -4.82 -4.79
C THR A 171 -21.29 -5.19 -5.91
N VAL A 172 -21.07 -6.30 -6.56
CA VAL A 172 -21.96 -6.88 -7.57
C VAL A 172 -22.63 -8.13 -7.02
N ASP A 173 -23.92 -8.27 -7.33
CA ASP A 173 -24.71 -9.42 -6.86
C ASP A 173 -24.69 -10.60 -7.87
N LYS A 174 -24.15 -10.40 -9.06
CA LYS A 174 -24.15 -11.39 -10.14
C LYS A 174 -22.84 -11.39 -10.90
N ALA A 175 -22.35 -12.58 -11.23
CA ALA A 175 -21.14 -12.79 -12.05
C ALA A 175 -21.35 -12.38 -13.52
N ILE A 176 -22.58 -12.36 -14.01
CA ILE A 176 -22.93 -11.96 -15.39
C ILE A 176 -23.79 -10.70 -15.34
N GLY A 177 -23.27 -9.59 -15.86
CA GLY A 177 -23.99 -8.33 -15.98
C GLY A 177 -25.02 -8.37 -17.12
N ASN A 178 -26.13 -7.66 -16.95
CA ASN A 178 -27.20 -7.57 -17.94
C ASN A 178 -27.44 -6.13 -18.47
N ASN A 179 -26.62 -5.18 -18.06
CA ASN A 179 -26.58 -3.81 -18.59
C ASN A 179 -25.13 -3.30 -18.58
N THR A 180 -24.86 -2.20 -19.30
CA THR A 180 -23.52 -1.68 -19.50
C THR A 180 -22.76 -1.40 -18.20
N ALA A 181 -23.42 -0.83 -17.20
CA ALA A 181 -22.78 -0.60 -15.89
C ALA A 181 -22.44 -1.92 -15.21
N CYS A 182 -23.36 -2.87 -15.15
CA CYS A 182 -23.11 -4.18 -14.56
C CYS A 182 -22.02 -4.96 -15.31
N LEU A 183 -21.93 -4.86 -16.64
CA LEU A 183 -20.87 -5.50 -17.42
C LEU A 183 -19.46 -5.02 -17.04
N LEU A 184 -19.32 -3.76 -16.64
CA LEU A 184 -18.05 -3.20 -16.20
C LEU A 184 -17.67 -3.69 -14.80
N TYR A 185 -18.64 -4.05 -13.95
CA TYR A 185 -18.41 -4.57 -12.60
C TYR A 185 -18.16 -6.09 -12.56
N THR A 186 -18.64 -6.83 -13.54
CA THR A 186 -18.60 -8.30 -13.54
C THR A 186 -17.25 -8.88 -13.98
N SER A 187 -16.18 -8.13 -13.82
CA SER A 187 -14.86 -8.76 -13.78
C SER A 187 -14.83 -9.75 -12.60
N PRO A 188 -14.42 -11.01 -12.77
CA PRO A 188 -14.51 -12.03 -11.74
C PRO A 188 -13.84 -11.55 -10.43
N SER A 189 -14.68 -11.41 -9.41
CA SER A 189 -14.21 -11.14 -8.07
C SER A 189 -13.69 -12.44 -7.44
N PRO A 190 -12.59 -12.41 -6.67
CA PRO A 190 -12.14 -13.58 -5.91
C PRO A 190 -13.18 -14.13 -4.92
N ARG A 191 -14.31 -13.43 -4.72
CA ARG A 191 -15.40 -13.88 -3.85
C ARG A 191 -16.36 -14.88 -4.52
N ASP A 192 -16.26 -15.05 -5.84
CA ASP A 192 -17.16 -15.88 -6.63
C ASP A 192 -16.50 -17.20 -7.08
N ALA A 193 -15.34 -17.53 -6.51
CA ALA A 193 -14.60 -18.76 -6.79
C ALA A 193 -14.61 -19.70 -5.57
#